data_d2a8b99da864082fa84fb35ac3e15801
#
_entry.id   d2a8b99da864082fa84fb35ac3e15801
#
_cell.length_a   1.000
_cell.length_b   1.000
_cell.length_c   1.000
_cell.angle_alpha   90.00
_cell.angle_beta   90.00
_cell.angle_gamma   90.00
#
_symmetry.space_group_name_H-M   'P 1'
#
loop_
_entity.id
_entity.type
_entity.pdbx_description
1 polymer ?
#
loop_
_entity_poly.entity_id
_entity_poly.type
_entity_poly.pdbx_seq_one_letter_code
_entity_poly.pdbx_strand_id
1 'polypeptide(L)'
;MSASQTRPRLVLASGSPRRLALLAQIGVDPDSVLPSEIDEQPRRGESPRGLAQRLANEKAAASATIALKAPDLAPCLTLAADTVVSVGRRMLPKCEITDEAEACLRLLSGRAHRVHTGLALATPGGAVRRKVVETRVRFKRLSREEIDAYLRSGEWRGKAGGYAIQGLAGAFVVRLVGSYTNVVGLPLAETAALLAGDGYYAYRQWTADAVI
;
A
#
# COMPACT_ATOMS: atom_id res chain seq x y z
N MET A 1 -8.25 -31.63 -23.74
CA MET A 1 -9.16 -31.06 -22.69
C MET A 1 -8.29 -30.44 -21.63
N SER A 2 -8.09 -29.12 -21.70
CA SER A 2 -7.29 -28.39 -20.72
C SER A 2 -8.12 -28.26 -19.42
N ALA A 3 -7.63 -28.86 -18.34
CA ALA A 3 -8.21 -28.66 -17.03
C ALA A 3 -8.23 -27.13 -16.76
N SER A 4 -9.40 -26.58 -16.57
CA SER A 4 -9.58 -25.22 -16.09
C SER A 4 -8.82 -25.12 -14.76
N GLN A 5 -7.59 -24.59 -14.81
CA GLN A 5 -6.84 -24.28 -13.60
C GLN A 5 -7.60 -23.16 -12.89
N THR A 6 -8.41 -23.52 -11.91
CA THR A 6 -9.06 -22.57 -11.02
C THR A 6 -7.95 -21.73 -10.37
N ARG A 7 -8.08 -20.39 -10.48
CA ARG A 7 -7.14 -19.48 -9.85
C ARG A 7 -7.09 -19.73 -8.32
N PRO A 8 -5.93 -19.58 -7.69
CA PRO A 8 -5.87 -19.58 -6.23
C PRO A 8 -6.82 -18.51 -5.65
N ARG A 9 -7.47 -18.78 -4.53
CA ARG A 9 -8.21 -17.75 -3.79
C ARG A 9 -7.24 -16.72 -3.25
N LEU A 10 -7.68 -15.46 -3.24
CA LEU A 10 -6.88 -14.33 -2.79
C LEU A 10 -7.61 -13.56 -1.69
N VAL A 11 -6.95 -13.37 -0.56
CA VAL A 11 -7.41 -12.51 0.54
C VAL A 11 -6.54 -11.25 0.54
N LEU A 12 -7.18 -10.07 0.61
CA LEU A 12 -6.48 -8.80 0.85
C LEU A 12 -6.50 -8.47 2.35
N ALA A 13 -5.33 -8.51 2.99
CA ALA A 13 -5.13 -8.16 4.39
C ALA A 13 -4.99 -6.64 4.57
N SER A 14 -5.98 -5.86 4.17
CA SER A 14 -5.93 -4.41 4.25
C SER A 14 -7.32 -3.79 4.16
N GLY A 15 -7.66 -2.90 5.10
CA GLY A 15 -8.87 -2.07 5.05
C GLY A 15 -8.76 -0.83 4.17
N SER A 16 -7.67 -0.67 3.41
CA SER A 16 -7.46 0.52 2.57
C SER A 16 -8.24 0.44 1.25
N PRO A 17 -9.23 1.33 1.01
CA PRO A 17 -9.97 1.36 -0.27
C PRO A 17 -9.04 1.62 -1.48
N ARG A 18 -7.95 2.37 -1.27
CA ARG A 18 -6.98 2.66 -2.32
C ARG A 18 -6.26 1.41 -2.82
N ARG A 19 -5.92 0.49 -1.92
CA ARG A 19 -5.27 -0.78 -2.30
C ARG A 19 -6.22 -1.69 -3.06
N LEU A 20 -7.49 -1.71 -2.65
CA LEU A 20 -8.53 -2.45 -3.37
C LEU A 20 -8.71 -1.88 -4.77
N ALA A 21 -8.81 -0.55 -4.90
CA ALA A 21 -8.92 0.11 -6.21
C ALA A 21 -7.70 -0.14 -7.11
N LEU A 22 -6.48 -0.18 -6.54
CA LEU A 22 -5.26 -0.51 -7.29
C LEU A 22 -5.26 -1.97 -7.78
N LEU A 23 -5.74 -2.92 -6.97
CA LEU A 23 -5.90 -4.32 -7.43
C LEU A 23 -6.92 -4.40 -8.58
N ALA A 24 -8.06 -3.73 -8.43
CA ALA A 24 -9.08 -3.68 -9.48
C ALA A 24 -8.54 -3.09 -10.79
N GLN A 25 -7.65 -2.10 -10.73
CA GLN A 25 -7.00 -1.49 -11.90
C GLN A 25 -6.24 -2.51 -12.77
N ILE A 26 -5.75 -3.59 -12.18
CA ILE A 26 -5.07 -4.68 -12.90
C ILE A 26 -5.94 -5.95 -13.02
N GLY A 27 -7.26 -5.81 -12.86
CA GLY A 27 -8.21 -6.92 -12.98
C GLY A 27 -8.11 -7.94 -11.84
N VAL A 28 -7.56 -7.57 -10.69
CA VAL A 28 -7.48 -8.44 -9.52
C VAL A 28 -8.60 -8.07 -8.55
N ASP A 29 -9.55 -9.00 -8.41
CA ASP A 29 -10.62 -8.92 -7.41
C ASP A 29 -10.34 -9.97 -6.31
N PRO A 30 -10.01 -9.56 -5.07
CA PRO A 30 -9.79 -10.47 -3.98
C PRO A 30 -11.09 -11.14 -3.54
N ASP A 31 -11.03 -12.45 -3.26
CA ASP A 31 -12.20 -13.23 -2.80
C ASP A 31 -12.70 -12.77 -1.41
N SER A 32 -11.83 -12.11 -0.64
CA SER A 32 -12.20 -11.50 0.64
C SER A 32 -11.23 -10.39 1.04
N VAL A 33 -11.74 -9.45 1.85
CA VAL A 33 -10.96 -8.38 2.48
C VAL A 33 -10.98 -8.61 4.00
N LEU A 34 -9.83 -8.97 4.56
CA LEU A 34 -9.66 -9.28 5.98
C LEU A 34 -8.57 -8.38 6.59
N PRO A 35 -8.90 -7.14 6.98
CA PRO A 35 -7.95 -6.31 7.70
C PRO A 35 -7.61 -6.93 9.05
N SER A 36 -6.37 -6.78 9.49
CA SER A 36 -5.91 -7.24 10.78
C SER A 36 -5.45 -6.07 11.63
N GLU A 37 -5.74 -6.13 12.91
CA GLU A 37 -5.21 -5.21 13.90
C GLU A 37 -3.86 -5.74 14.39
N ILE A 38 -2.83 -4.90 14.29
CA ILE A 38 -1.47 -5.17 14.78
C ILE A 38 -0.91 -3.90 15.41
N ASP A 39 0.12 -4.04 16.21
CA ASP A 39 0.89 -2.89 16.71
C ASP A 39 1.72 -2.27 15.57
N GLU A 40 1.31 -1.09 15.11
CA GLU A 40 1.97 -0.35 14.04
C GLU A 40 3.09 0.58 14.55
N GLN A 41 3.37 0.63 15.84
CA GLN A 41 4.40 1.51 16.41
C GLN A 41 5.80 1.14 15.92
N PRO A 42 6.62 2.12 15.51
CA PRO A 42 8.02 1.88 15.16
C PRO A 42 8.81 1.34 16.35
N ARG A 43 9.64 0.33 16.13
CA ARG A 43 10.55 -0.19 17.14
C ARG A 43 11.80 0.70 17.26
N ARG A 44 12.45 0.68 18.42
CA ARG A 44 13.67 1.47 18.63
C ARG A 44 14.73 1.17 17.56
N GLY A 45 15.20 2.21 16.88
CA GLY A 45 16.22 2.09 15.83
C GLY A 45 15.73 1.52 14.49
N GLU A 46 14.44 1.22 14.35
CA GLU A 46 13.87 0.66 13.12
C GLU A 46 13.97 1.67 11.97
N SER A 47 14.36 1.19 10.80
CA SER A 47 14.41 2.02 9.60
C SER A 47 13.02 2.11 8.94
N PRO A 48 12.72 3.20 8.16
CA PRO A 48 11.45 3.29 7.43
C PRO A 48 11.18 2.08 6.51
N ARG A 49 12.22 1.56 5.87
CA ARG A 49 12.17 0.37 5.04
C ARG A 49 11.87 -0.89 5.86
N GLY A 50 12.51 -1.03 7.03
CA GLY A 50 12.31 -2.16 7.94
C GLY A 50 10.89 -2.16 8.50
N LEU A 51 10.40 -1.01 8.94
CA LEU A 51 9.05 -0.83 9.45
C LEU A 51 8.00 -1.25 8.40
N ALA A 52 8.09 -0.74 7.17
CA ALA A 52 7.15 -1.09 6.11
C ALA A 52 7.11 -2.61 5.85
N GLN A 53 8.29 -3.26 5.84
CA GLN A 53 8.37 -4.71 5.64
C GLN A 53 7.82 -5.50 6.82
N ARG A 54 8.15 -5.11 8.06
CA ARG A 54 7.64 -5.78 9.26
C ARG A 54 6.13 -5.71 9.33
N LEU A 55 5.55 -4.51 9.18
CA LEU A 55 4.11 -4.32 9.25
C LEU A 55 3.37 -5.10 8.15
N ALA A 56 3.89 -5.12 6.92
CA ALA A 56 3.31 -5.96 5.87
C ALA A 56 3.34 -7.45 6.23
N ASN A 57 4.43 -7.95 6.81
CA ASN A 57 4.56 -9.35 7.23
C ASN A 57 3.58 -9.69 8.35
N GLU A 58 3.52 -8.86 9.39
CA GLU A 58 2.66 -9.08 10.55
C GLU A 58 1.17 -9.04 10.14
N LYS A 59 0.77 -8.11 9.25
CA LYS A 59 -0.58 -8.07 8.67
C LYS A 59 -0.90 -9.32 7.86
N ALA A 60 0.02 -9.77 7.00
CA ALA A 60 -0.19 -11.00 6.23
C ALA A 60 -0.36 -12.23 7.12
N ALA A 61 0.48 -12.37 8.14
CA ALA A 61 0.42 -13.50 9.07
C ALA A 61 -0.87 -13.52 9.89
N ALA A 62 -1.28 -12.36 10.44
CA ALA A 62 -2.49 -12.23 11.23
C ALA A 62 -3.75 -12.56 10.39
N SER A 63 -3.87 -11.97 9.18
CA SER A 63 -5.01 -12.25 8.29
C SER A 63 -5.00 -13.68 7.75
N ALA A 64 -3.82 -14.26 7.45
CA ALA A 64 -3.73 -15.66 7.03
C ALA A 64 -4.23 -16.61 8.13
N THR A 65 -3.93 -16.32 9.40
CA THR A 65 -4.43 -17.10 10.53
C THR A 65 -5.96 -17.05 10.64
N ILE A 66 -6.57 -15.90 10.33
CA ILE A 66 -8.03 -15.75 10.29
C ILE A 66 -8.60 -16.52 9.09
N ALA A 67 -8.02 -16.35 7.91
CA ALA A 67 -8.48 -16.99 6.68
C ALA A 67 -8.41 -18.52 6.73
N LEU A 68 -7.42 -19.10 7.41
CA LEU A 68 -7.30 -20.55 7.61
C LEU A 68 -8.45 -21.15 8.43
N LYS A 69 -9.10 -20.35 9.27
CA LYS A 69 -10.25 -20.77 10.08
C LYS A 69 -11.58 -20.65 9.32
N ALA A 70 -11.58 -20.05 8.15
CA ALA A 70 -12.76 -19.86 7.31
C ALA A 70 -12.78 -20.93 6.21
N PRO A 71 -13.65 -21.95 6.27
CA PRO A 71 -13.69 -23.06 5.29
C PRO A 71 -13.89 -22.60 3.86
N ASP A 72 -14.62 -21.49 3.69
CA ASP A 72 -14.91 -20.92 2.36
C ASP A 72 -13.73 -20.19 1.74
N LEU A 73 -12.68 -19.87 2.52
CA LEU A 73 -11.51 -19.14 2.05
C LEU A 73 -10.28 -20.04 1.92
N ALA A 74 -10.09 -20.99 2.80
CA ALA A 74 -8.95 -21.90 2.78
C ALA A 74 -9.07 -22.95 1.66
N PRO A 75 -7.94 -23.28 0.98
CA PRO A 75 -6.64 -22.65 1.01
C PRO A 75 -6.60 -21.36 0.19
N CYS A 76 -5.91 -20.31 0.66
CA CYS A 76 -5.82 -19.03 -0.03
C CYS A 76 -4.43 -18.39 0.05
N LEU A 77 -4.15 -17.49 -0.89
CA LEU A 77 -3.05 -16.53 -0.81
C LEU A 77 -3.52 -15.32 0.01
N THR A 78 -2.69 -14.81 0.93
CA THR A 78 -3.01 -13.62 1.73
C THR A 78 -2.01 -12.51 1.43
N LEU A 79 -2.48 -11.47 0.72
CA LEU A 79 -1.69 -10.31 0.34
C LEU A 79 -1.84 -9.20 1.37
N ALA A 80 -0.72 -8.71 1.88
CA ALA A 80 -0.66 -7.51 2.71
C ALA A 80 0.31 -6.48 2.16
N ALA A 81 0.06 -5.22 2.49
CA ALA A 81 0.97 -4.12 2.23
C ALA A 81 0.96 -3.12 3.39
N ASP A 82 2.09 -2.46 3.61
CA ASP A 82 2.17 -1.31 4.49
C ASP A 82 3.06 -0.22 3.92
N THR A 83 2.67 1.05 4.14
CA THR A 83 3.33 2.20 3.49
C THR A 83 3.82 3.18 4.54
N VAL A 84 5.13 3.48 4.48
CA VAL A 84 5.82 4.42 5.37
C VAL A 84 6.40 5.57 4.55
N VAL A 85 6.10 6.81 4.95
CA VAL A 85 6.68 8.03 4.38
C VAL A 85 7.79 8.54 5.28
N SER A 86 8.93 8.97 4.70
CA SER A 86 10.05 9.47 5.49
C SER A 86 10.82 10.60 4.79
N VAL A 87 11.32 11.55 5.61
CA VAL A 87 12.32 12.54 5.20
C VAL A 87 13.64 12.17 5.88
N GLY A 88 14.62 11.71 5.10
CA GLY A 88 15.80 11.08 5.66
C GLY A 88 15.42 9.84 6.50
N ARG A 89 15.80 9.85 7.79
CA ARG A 89 15.46 8.78 8.75
C ARG A 89 14.17 9.06 9.54
N ARG A 90 13.64 10.29 9.46
CA ARG A 90 12.42 10.69 10.17
C ARG A 90 11.20 10.12 9.46
N MET A 91 10.52 9.20 10.09
CA MET A 91 9.23 8.68 9.65
C MET A 91 8.13 9.70 9.95
N LEU A 92 7.18 9.82 9.04
CA LEU A 92 6.02 10.70 9.18
C LEU A 92 4.80 9.87 9.59
N PRO A 93 3.98 10.36 10.53
CA PRO A 93 2.82 9.63 11.02
C PRO A 93 1.73 9.49 9.94
N LYS A 94 0.79 8.60 10.19
CA LYS A 94 -0.55 8.69 9.61
C LYS A 94 -1.26 9.84 10.34
N CYS A 95 -1.60 10.89 9.61
CA CYS A 95 -2.16 12.10 10.22
C CYS A 95 -3.65 11.89 10.52
N GLU A 96 -4.03 12.04 11.79
CA GLU A 96 -5.42 11.95 12.25
C GLU A 96 -5.98 13.33 12.65
N ILE A 97 -5.11 14.27 13.01
CA ILE A 97 -5.46 15.64 13.37
C ILE A 97 -4.78 16.65 12.44
N THR A 98 -5.38 17.83 12.33
CA THR A 98 -4.93 18.90 11.40
C THR A 98 -3.48 19.32 11.65
N ASP A 99 -3.08 19.46 12.91
CA ASP A 99 -1.74 19.91 13.28
C ASP A 99 -0.65 18.96 12.82
N GLU A 100 -0.89 17.65 12.87
CA GLU A 100 0.02 16.64 12.33
C GLU A 100 0.16 16.77 10.81
N ALA A 101 -0.96 16.96 10.11
CA ALA A 101 -0.97 17.14 8.67
C ALA A 101 -0.25 18.42 8.25
N GLU A 102 -0.49 19.53 8.95
CA GLU A 102 0.20 20.80 8.73
C GLU A 102 1.72 20.64 8.93
N ALA A 103 2.13 20.05 10.04
CA ALA A 103 3.54 19.79 10.32
C ALA A 103 4.21 18.93 9.24
N CYS A 104 3.52 17.89 8.75
CA CYS A 104 4.00 17.05 7.65
C CYS A 104 4.13 17.87 6.36
N LEU A 105 3.11 18.62 5.94
CA LEU A 105 3.13 19.42 4.72
C LEU A 105 4.23 20.50 4.75
N ARG A 106 4.40 21.18 5.87
CA ARG A 106 5.51 22.14 6.07
C ARG A 106 6.88 21.48 5.96
N LEU A 107 7.04 20.26 6.49
CA LEU A 107 8.28 19.52 6.39
C LEU A 107 8.55 19.05 4.96
N LEU A 108 7.51 18.67 4.20
CA LEU A 108 7.61 18.15 2.82
C LEU A 108 7.79 19.27 1.79
N SER A 109 7.35 20.51 2.09
CA SER A 109 7.40 21.67 1.20
C SER A 109 8.82 21.91 0.66
N GLY A 110 8.98 21.89 -0.67
CA GLY A 110 10.24 22.13 -1.36
C GLY A 110 11.26 21.00 -1.23
N ARG A 111 10.92 19.87 -0.61
CA ARG A 111 11.86 18.79 -0.30
C ARG A 111 11.53 17.50 -1.04
N ALA A 112 12.56 16.66 -1.15
CA ALA A 112 12.39 15.26 -1.53
C ALA A 112 12.21 14.39 -0.29
N HIS A 113 11.32 13.43 -0.41
CA HIS A 113 11.05 12.42 0.61
C HIS A 113 10.96 11.03 -0.02
N ARG A 114 10.96 9.99 0.81
CA ARG A 114 10.86 8.60 0.37
C ARG A 114 9.56 7.98 0.87
N VAL A 115 8.99 7.16 0.01
CA VAL A 115 7.84 6.32 0.31
C VAL A 115 8.26 4.88 0.14
N HIS A 116 8.18 4.11 1.23
CA HIS A 116 8.48 2.69 1.25
C HIS A 116 7.18 1.93 1.42
N THR A 117 6.87 1.04 0.48
CA THR A 117 5.78 0.08 0.67
C THR A 117 6.35 -1.33 0.76
N GLY A 118 6.13 -1.95 1.91
CA GLY A 118 6.35 -3.37 2.12
C GLY A 118 5.19 -4.17 1.54
N LEU A 119 5.51 -5.26 0.86
CA LEU A 119 4.58 -6.28 0.41
C LEU A 119 4.88 -7.60 1.12
N ALA A 120 3.85 -8.33 1.49
CA ALA A 120 3.94 -9.69 1.97
C ALA A 120 2.81 -10.53 1.37
N LEU A 121 3.14 -11.69 0.81
CA LEU A 121 2.21 -12.69 0.31
C LEU A 121 2.41 -13.97 1.11
N ALA A 122 1.49 -14.29 2.01
CA ALA A 122 1.47 -15.56 2.71
C ALA A 122 0.79 -16.61 1.84
N THR A 123 1.41 -17.79 1.73
CA THR A 123 0.91 -18.92 0.94
C THR A 123 0.24 -19.96 1.84
N PRO A 124 -0.65 -20.80 1.31
CA PRO A 124 -1.27 -21.89 2.07
C PRO A 124 -0.26 -22.85 2.72
N GLY A 125 0.91 -23.02 2.13
CA GLY A 125 2.00 -23.84 2.67
C GLY A 125 2.83 -23.16 3.77
N GLY A 126 2.44 -21.96 4.25
CA GLY A 126 3.13 -21.26 5.31
C GLY A 126 4.34 -20.43 4.86
N ALA A 127 4.72 -20.45 3.59
CA ALA A 127 5.78 -19.58 3.08
C ALA A 127 5.27 -18.13 2.97
N VAL A 128 6.19 -17.17 3.17
CA VAL A 128 5.88 -15.74 2.99
C VAL A 128 6.84 -15.13 1.97
N ARG A 129 6.30 -14.68 0.85
CA ARG A 129 7.04 -13.91 -0.15
C ARG A 129 7.04 -12.45 0.27
N ARG A 130 8.16 -11.75 0.08
CA ARG A 130 8.36 -10.39 0.59
C ARG A 130 9.01 -9.51 -0.45
N LYS A 131 8.60 -8.24 -0.49
CA LYS A 131 9.24 -7.20 -1.30
C LYS A 131 9.09 -5.86 -0.60
N VAL A 132 10.08 -4.98 -0.74
CA VAL A 132 9.94 -3.56 -0.37
C VAL A 132 10.27 -2.72 -1.59
N VAL A 133 9.36 -1.82 -1.93
CA VAL A 133 9.52 -0.87 -3.02
C VAL A 133 9.72 0.52 -2.44
N GLU A 134 10.73 1.23 -2.94
CA GLU A 134 11.00 2.62 -2.60
C GLU A 134 10.68 3.53 -3.77
N THR A 135 10.02 4.65 -3.49
CA THR A 135 9.81 5.72 -4.44
C THR A 135 10.24 7.05 -3.83
N ARG A 136 10.98 7.85 -4.58
CA ARG A 136 11.36 9.20 -4.19
C ARG A 136 10.40 10.19 -4.81
N VAL A 137 9.77 11.01 -3.97
CA VAL A 137 8.84 12.07 -4.37
C VAL A 137 9.42 13.41 -3.97
N ARG A 138 9.30 14.43 -4.83
CA ARG A 138 9.69 15.80 -4.53
C ARG A 138 8.48 16.71 -4.68
N PHE A 139 8.20 17.49 -3.62
CA PHE A 139 7.22 18.55 -3.64
C PHE A 139 7.82 19.88 -4.10
N LYS A 140 7.01 20.69 -4.78
CA LYS A 140 7.29 22.12 -4.94
C LYS A 140 7.29 22.80 -3.57
N ARG A 141 7.80 24.04 -3.51
CA ARG A 141 7.58 24.90 -2.34
C ARG A 141 6.09 25.24 -2.25
N LEU A 142 5.46 24.92 -1.12
CA LEU A 142 4.05 25.20 -0.86
C LEU A 142 3.91 26.57 -0.21
N SER A 143 2.94 27.35 -0.65
CA SER A 143 2.53 28.56 0.03
C SER A 143 1.68 28.22 1.27
N ARG A 144 1.46 29.23 2.12
CA ARG A 144 0.56 29.07 3.27
C ARG A 144 -0.87 28.80 2.82
N GLU A 145 -1.33 29.52 1.81
CA GLU A 145 -2.69 29.41 1.26
C GLU A 145 -2.93 28.01 0.67
N GLU A 146 -1.93 27.43 0.02
CA GLU A 146 -2.01 26.04 -0.51
C GLU A 146 -2.11 25.01 0.62
N ILE A 147 -1.30 25.16 1.67
CA ILE A 147 -1.38 24.29 2.85
C ILE A 147 -2.75 24.41 3.50
N ASP A 148 -3.21 25.65 3.77
CA ASP A 148 -4.49 25.89 4.42
C ASP A 148 -5.68 25.37 3.58
N ALA A 149 -5.62 25.52 2.24
CA ALA A 149 -6.64 24.99 1.34
C ALA A 149 -6.66 23.46 1.35
N TYR A 150 -5.50 22.83 1.33
CA TYR A 150 -5.39 21.37 1.36
C TYR A 150 -5.85 20.80 2.71
N LEU A 151 -5.53 21.47 3.82
CA LEU A 151 -6.00 21.06 5.15
C LEU A 151 -7.53 21.11 5.25
N ARG A 152 -8.16 22.14 4.69
CA ARG A 152 -9.63 22.24 4.64
C ARG A 152 -10.30 21.12 3.83
N SER A 153 -9.62 20.56 2.82
CA SER A 153 -10.17 19.46 2.02
C SER A 153 -10.37 18.17 2.82
N GLY A 154 -9.64 17.99 3.91
CA GLY A 154 -9.67 16.77 4.72
C GLY A 154 -9.02 15.54 4.03
N GLU A 155 -8.49 15.69 2.80
CA GLU A 155 -7.90 14.57 2.04
C GLU A 155 -6.72 13.90 2.75
N TRP A 156 -6.04 14.62 3.62
CA TRP A 156 -4.89 14.17 4.38
C TRP A 156 -5.19 13.11 5.45
N ARG A 157 -6.45 12.98 5.88
CA ARG A 157 -6.85 12.12 7.01
C ARG A 157 -6.49 10.66 6.75
N GLY A 158 -5.89 10.01 7.75
CA GLY A 158 -5.46 8.61 7.69
C GLY A 158 -4.36 8.35 6.64
N LYS A 159 -3.60 9.37 6.22
CA LYS A 159 -2.54 9.23 5.22
C LYS A 159 -1.16 9.40 5.87
N ALA A 160 -0.25 8.48 5.61
CA ALA A 160 1.14 8.62 6.01
C ALA A 160 1.76 9.88 5.36
N GLY A 161 2.33 10.76 6.19
CA GLY A 161 2.86 12.04 5.74
C GLY A 161 1.80 13.08 5.36
N GLY A 162 0.51 12.83 5.65
CA GLY A 162 -0.58 13.79 5.50
C GLY A 162 -0.91 14.18 4.06
N TYR A 163 -0.73 13.27 3.06
CA TYR A 163 -1.10 13.57 1.68
C TYR A 163 -1.53 12.35 0.88
N ALA A 164 -2.30 12.58 -0.18
CA ALA A 164 -2.72 11.59 -1.15
C ALA A 164 -2.28 12.01 -2.56
N ILE A 165 -1.30 11.30 -3.15
CA ILE A 165 -0.73 11.67 -4.47
C ILE A 165 -1.75 11.57 -5.60
N GLN A 166 -2.75 10.70 -5.47
CA GLN A 166 -3.82 10.49 -6.45
C GLN A 166 -4.95 11.52 -6.36
N GLY A 167 -4.91 12.42 -5.39
CA GLY A 167 -5.87 13.48 -5.19
C GLY A 167 -5.26 14.87 -5.39
N LEU A 168 -5.75 15.85 -4.62
CA LEU A 168 -5.34 17.26 -4.72
C LEU A 168 -3.83 17.44 -4.53
N ALA A 169 -3.21 16.65 -3.66
CA ALA A 169 -1.77 16.74 -3.43
C ALA A 169 -0.92 16.29 -4.64
N GLY A 170 -1.52 15.70 -5.66
CA GLY A 170 -0.85 15.50 -6.95
C GLY A 170 -0.31 16.79 -7.54
N ALA A 171 -1.00 17.94 -7.32
CA ALA A 171 -0.56 19.26 -7.74
C ALA A 171 0.71 19.78 -7.01
N PHE A 172 1.12 19.14 -5.93
CA PHE A 172 2.33 19.50 -5.18
C PHE A 172 3.59 18.78 -5.71
N VAL A 173 3.40 17.69 -6.47
CA VAL A 173 4.49 16.82 -6.91
C VAL A 173 5.15 17.37 -8.17
N VAL A 174 6.44 17.72 -8.08
CA VAL A 174 7.24 18.18 -9.22
C VAL A 174 8.16 17.10 -9.78
N ARG A 175 8.42 16.04 -9.02
CA ARG A 175 9.23 14.90 -9.47
C ARG A 175 8.88 13.64 -8.71
N LEU A 176 8.77 12.54 -9.44
CA LEU A 176 8.64 11.19 -8.91
C LEU A 176 9.70 10.30 -9.58
N VAL A 177 10.44 9.53 -8.77
CA VAL A 177 11.40 8.54 -9.25
C VAL A 177 11.07 7.21 -8.57
N GLY A 178 10.57 6.27 -9.36
CA GLY A 178 10.05 4.97 -8.90
C GLY A 178 8.62 4.73 -9.36
N SER A 179 7.82 4.07 -8.54
CA SER A 179 6.44 3.66 -8.86
C SER A 179 5.42 4.63 -8.25
N TYR A 180 4.52 5.16 -9.08
CA TYR A 180 3.37 5.95 -8.63
C TYR A 180 2.44 5.11 -7.74
N THR A 181 2.14 3.88 -8.15
CA THR A 181 1.25 2.98 -7.41
C THR A 181 1.84 2.56 -6.06
N ASN A 182 3.17 2.55 -5.94
CA ASN A 182 3.85 2.42 -4.65
C ASN A 182 3.50 3.59 -3.71
N VAL A 183 3.50 4.82 -4.21
CA VAL A 183 3.15 6.01 -3.39
C VAL A 183 1.68 5.99 -2.98
N VAL A 184 0.79 5.53 -3.84
CA VAL A 184 -0.64 5.34 -3.51
C VAL A 184 -0.83 4.28 -2.42
N GLY A 185 0.06 3.24 -2.39
CA GLY A 185 0.10 2.27 -1.30
C GLY A 185 0.14 0.80 -1.70
N LEU A 186 0.23 0.47 -3.01
CA LEU A 186 0.39 -0.89 -3.51
C LEU A 186 1.16 -0.86 -4.85
N PRO A 187 2.45 -1.20 -4.89
CA PRO A 187 3.23 -1.23 -6.13
C PRO A 187 2.76 -2.38 -7.02
N LEU A 188 2.03 -2.06 -8.10
CA LEU A 188 1.29 -3.04 -8.91
C LEU A 188 2.19 -4.03 -9.65
N ALA A 189 3.32 -3.58 -10.19
CA ALA A 189 4.24 -4.45 -10.91
C ALA A 189 4.78 -5.57 -10.00
N GLU A 190 5.25 -5.20 -8.81
CA GLU A 190 5.76 -6.14 -7.82
C GLU A 190 4.66 -7.01 -7.22
N THR A 191 3.47 -6.45 -7.03
CA THR A 191 2.28 -7.20 -6.58
C THR A 191 1.90 -8.28 -7.58
N ALA A 192 1.79 -7.93 -8.86
CA ALA A 192 1.49 -8.89 -9.93
C ALA A 192 2.55 -9.98 -10.04
N ALA A 193 3.85 -9.61 -9.91
CA ALA A 193 4.95 -10.58 -9.93
C ALA A 193 4.90 -11.55 -8.74
N LEU A 194 4.62 -11.05 -7.52
CA LEU A 194 4.46 -11.92 -6.34
C LEU A 194 3.29 -12.89 -6.51
N LEU A 195 2.14 -12.40 -6.96
CA LEU A 195 0.94 -13.22 -7.21
C LEU A 195 1.20 -14.29 -8.28
N ALA A 196 1.85 -13.91 -9.39
CA ALA A 196 2.18 -14.84 -10.46
C ALA A 196 3.14 -15.96 -10.02
N GLY A 197 4.08 -15.64 -9.11
CA GLY A 197 5.02 -16.62 -8.54
C GLY A 197 4.34 -17.74 -7.74
N ASP A 198 3.13 -17.51 -7.25
CA ASP A 198 2.32 -18.51 -6.53
C ASP A 198 1.03 -18.87 -7.30
N GLY A 199 1.04 -18.73 -8.64
CA GLY A 199 0.01 -19.24 -9.54
C GLY A 199 -1.20 -18.34 -9.77
N TYR A 200 -1.23 -17.13 -9.21
CA TYR A 200 -2.29 -16.15 -9.46
C TYR A 200 -1.87 -15.20 -10.57
N TYR A 201 -2.34 -15.41 -11.79
CA TYR A 201 -1.97 -14.63 -12.97
C TYR A 201 -3.03 -13.55 -13.25
N ALA A 202 -2.78 -12.30 -12.84
CA ALA A 202 -3.69 -11.18 -13.03
C ALA A 202 -4.12 -11.00 -14.49
N TYR A 203 -3.18 -11.09 -15.44
CA TYR A 203 -3.44 -10.91 -16.88
C TYR A 203 -4.46 -11.88 -17.48
N ARG A 204 -4.72 -13.03 -16.85
CA ARG A 204 -5.74 -13.97 -17.32
C ARG A 204 -7.18 -13.44 -17.19
N GLN A 205 -7.34 -12.37 -16.42
CA GLN A 205 -8.64 -11.69 -16.22
C GLN A 205 -8.78 -10.46 -17.13
N TRP A 206 -7.77 -10.10 -17.90
CA TRP A 206 -7.83 -8.97 -18.83
C TRP A 206 -8.59 -9.39 -20.09
N THR A 207 -9.81 -8.93 -20.22
CA THR A 207 -10.67 -9.11 -21.39
C THR A 207 -10.77 -7.80 -22.16
N ALA A 208 -11.23 -7.86 -23.42
CA ALA A 208 -11.43 -6.65 -24.23
C ALA A 208 -12.39 -5.65 -23.58
N ASP A 209 -13.29 -6.13 -22.72
CA ASP A 209 -14.29 -5.30 -22.03
C ASP A 209 -13.74 -4.66 -20.73
N ALA A 210 -12.50 -4.96 -20.36
CA ALA A 210 -11.84 -4.42 -19.16
C ALA A 210 -11.08 -3.11 -19.43
N VAL A 211 -11.22 -2.51 -20.60
CA VAL A 211 -10.65 -1.20 -20.94
C VAL A 211 -11.60 -0.13 -20.39
N ILE A 212 -11.14 0.56 -19.34
CA ILE A 212 -11.81 1.74 -18.74
C ILE A 212 -11.60 2.95 -19.63
#